data_e041fe6f79ae6a3893ef4a9cfc0cd7c1
#
_entry.id   e041fe6f79ae6a3893ef4a9cfc0cd7c1
#
_cell.length_a   1.000
_cell.length_b   1.000
_cell.length_c   1.000
_cell.angle_alpha   90.00
_cell.angle_beta   90.00
_cell.angle_gamma   90.00
#
_symmetry.space_group_name_H-M   'P 1'
#
loop_
_entity.id
_entity.type
_entity.pdbx_description
1 polymer ?
#
loop_
_entity_poly.entity_id
_entity_poly.type
_entity_poly.pdbx_seq_one_letter_code
_entity_poly.pdbx_strand_id
1 'polypeptide(L)'
;MKKTFAKTLGTGSLLLAMALASAHAADFTVTGPDGKPLPLVMVTRLPQSPAKIDDSDNGYAASGKLQQGTLEHTRFSDAQGRVRLPEAPQTQAGDYRVRLRKPGFKDALIGPADLAKPAAWRMEAETDPKALAEQRPSNAWTATLLAGRDDLKKEFMAQCGFCHQQGSAFLRRERSAEEWSTAIQRMVRYGARLSTEAQKEMPALLEAHWKDINAHPEKVPAGTPWVPELSKASITELPIGDRFSQMHDFVQHSNGLVYVGDNLQDRLYEINTATGAYTVYKVPPQPGDNLGGLLAGRLRDFPKHETYQGIHSLVEAPTDGHIFITPSYQRRLIEFDPKTKQFINHEIGSGFYPHTVRMDAKNRVWFTLALSNQIGML
;
A
#
# COMPACT_ATOMS: atom_id res chain seq x y z
N MET A 1 68.51 31.31 47.68
CA MET A 1 67.49 32.24 47.15
C MET A 1 67.30 31.97 45.64
N LYS A 2 66.32 31.21 45.26
CA LYS A 2 65.87 31.07 43.87
C LYS A 2 64.35 31.00 43.86
N LYS A 3 63.71 32.04 43.32
CA LYS A 3 62.25 32.12 43.14
C LYS A 3 61.85 31.39 41.90
N THR A 4 60.98 30.42 42.04
CA THR A 4 60.38 29.73 40.92
C THR A 4 59.01 30.33 40.63
N PHE A 5 58.84 30.83 39.41
CA PHE A 5 57.55 31.30 38.90
C PHE A 5 56.74 30.11 38.36
N ALA A 6 55.55 29.87 38.90
CA ALA A 6 54.59 28.93 38.34
C ALA A 6 53.73 29.65 37.31
N LYS A 7 53.73 29.18 36.05
CA LYS A 7 52.81 29.61 35.01
C LYS A 7 51.55 28.73 35.10
N THR A 8 50.45 29.35 35.40
CA THR A 8 49.12 28.74 35.33
C THR A 8 48.63 28.80 33.88
N LEU A 9 48.54 27.65 33.22
CA LEU A 9 47.83 27.49 31.93
C LEU A 9 46.33 27.32 32.25
N GLY A 10 45.53 28.30 31.87
CA GLY A 10 44.08 28.19 31.88
C GLY A 10 43.61 27.41 30.64
N THR A 11 43.14 26.20 30.87
CA THR A 11 42.40 25.43 29.85
C THR A 11 40.97 25.92 29.79
N GLY A 12 40.68 26.79 28.83
CA GLY A 12 39.31 27.15 28.47
C GLY A 12 38.64 25.98 27.75
N SER A 13 37.80 25.23 28.44
CA SER A 13 36.91 24.23 27.83
C SER A 13 35.81 24.98 27.10
N LEU A 14 35.89 24.99 25.76
CA LEU A 14 34.82 25.43 24.90
C LEU A 14 33.77 24.30 24.89
N LEU A 15 32.74 24.43 25.74
CA LEU A 15 31.53 23.61 25.68
C LEU A 15 30.75 24.01 24.41
N LEU A 16 30.95 23.24 23.34
CA LEU A 16 30.11 23.31 22.16
C LEU A 16 28.76 22.69 22.53
N ALA A 17 27.81 23.52 22.94
CA ALA A 17 26.43 23.09 23.10
C ALA A 17 25.87 22.77 21.71
N MET A 18 25.95 21.51 21.32
CA MET A 18 25.11 21.00 20.24
C MET A 18 23.66 21.12 20.75
N ALA A 19 22.94 22.12 20.26
CA ALA A 19 21.50 22.15 20.35
C ALA A 19 20.96 20.95 19.57
N LEU A 20 20.69 19.87 20.28
CA LEU A 20 19.82 18.80 19.77
C LEU A 20 18.48 19.48 19.51
N ALA A 21 18.18 19.76 18.25
CA ALA A 21 16.85 20.16 17.83
C ALA A 21 15.94 18.97 18.17
N SER A 22 15.29 19.06 19.32
CA SER A 22 14.25 18.10 19.70
C SER A 22 13.17 18.18 18.61
N ALA A 23 12.86 17.05 17.99
CA ALA A 23 11.77 16.94 17.03
C ALA A 23 10.45 17.12 17.80
N HIS A 24 10.06 18.37 18.04
CA HIS A 24 8.87 18.71 18.81
C HIS A 24 7.61 18.37 18.00
N ALA A 25 6.55 17.97 18.70
CA ALA A 25 5.22 17.95 18.14
C ALA A 25 4.88 19.33 17.59
N ALA A 26 4.49 19.40 16.32
CA ALA A 26 4.21 20.68 15.67
C ALA A 26 2.70 20.91 15.59
N ASP A 27 2.26 22.07 16.04
CA ASP A 27 0.87 22.51 15.93
C ASP A 27 0.70 23.35 14.65
N PHE A 28 -0.29 23.01 13.87
CA PHE A 28 -0.60 23.65 12.60
C PHE A 28 -2.03 24.19 12.58
N THR A 29 -2.25 25.28 11.86
CA THR A 29 -3.58 25.79 11.54
C THR A 29 -3.73 25.87 10.04
N VAL A 30 -4.81 25.34 9.50
CA VAL A 30 -5.12 25.37 8.07
C VAL A 30 -6.40 26.16 7.83
N THR A 31 -6.37 27.03 6.82
CA THR A 31 -7.51 27.86 6.41
C THR A 31 -7.87 27.63 4.93
N GLY A 32 -9.10 27.88 4.61
CA GLY A 32 -9.57 27.90 3.22
C GLY A 32 -9.24 29.20 2.48
N PRO A 33 -9.67 29.34 1.21
CA PRO A 33 -9.44 30.53 0.40
C PRO A 33 -10.07 31.81 0.98
N ASP A 34 -11.11 31.66 1.78
CA ASP A 34 -11.83 32.73 2.48
C ASP A 34 -11.21 33.09 3.85
N GLY A 35 -10.10 32.46 4.23
CA GLY A 35 -9.44 32.64 5.51
C GLY A 35 -10.12 31.94 6.69
N LYS A 36 -11.23 31.25 6.49
CA LYS A 36 -11.91 30.50 7.55
C LYS A 36 -11.19 29.18 7.86
N PRO A 37 -11.32 28.68 9.10
CA PRO A 37 -10.80 27.35 9.44
C PRO A 37 -11.22 26.27 8.45
N LEU A 38 -10.30 25.43 8.01
CA LEU A 38 -10.57 24.35 7.08
C LEU A 38 -10.44 23.00 7.80
N PRO A 39 -11.56 22.35 8.16
CA PRO A 39 -11.56 21.05 8.82
C PRO A 39 -11.22 19.92 7.85
N LEU A 40 -10.76 18.79 8.41
CA LEU A 40 -10.51 17.53 7.70
C LEU A 40 -9.48 17.66 6.57
N VAL A 41 -8.49 18.53 6.75
CA VAL A 41 -7.31 18.54 5.88
C VAL A 41 -6.38 17.42 6.34
N MET A 42 -5.96 16.57 5.43
CA MET A 42 -4.88 15.62 5.63
C MET A 42 -3.56 16.38 5.74
N VAL A 43 -2.98 16.39 6.91
CA VAL A 43 -1.68 16.99 7.18
C VAL A 43 -0.68 15.87 7.38
N THR A 44 0.16 15.66 6.36
CA THR A 44 1.10 14.53 6.32
C THR A 44 2.53 15.04 6.50
N ARG A 45 3.22 14.53 7.50
CA ARG A 45 4.66 14.71 7.63
C ARG A 45 5.37 13.74 6.67
N LEU A 46 6.23 14.28 5.83
CA LEU A 46 7.04 13.56 4.85
C LEU A 46 8.51 13.72 5.21
N PRO A 47 9.37 12.72 4.95
CA PRO A 47 10.82 12.93 5.04
C PRO A 47 11.27 14.02 4.07
N GLN A 48 12.38 14.69 4.37
CA GLN A 48 12.94 15.74 3.49
C GLN A 48 13.30 15.18 2.13
N SER A 49 13.89 14.01 2.09
CA SER A 49 14.14 13.27 0.86
C SER A 49 13.16 12.10 0.77
N PRO A 50 12.47 11.92 -0.35
CA PRO A 50 11.64 10.74 -0.53
C PRO A 50 12.51 9.48 -0.45
N ALA A 51 11.93 8.40 0.05
CA ALA A 51 12.54 7.09 0.00
C ALA A 51 12.93 6.77 -1.45
N LYS A 52 14.21 6.49 -1.68
CA LYS A 52 14.64 5.93 -2.97
C LYS A 52 14.39 4.43 -2.92
N ILE A 53 13.39 3.99 -3.64
CA ILE A 53 13.22 2.57 -3.94
C ILE A 53 14.29 2.22 -4.97
N ASP A 54 15.07 1.17 -4.71
CA ASP A 54 16.04 0.68 -5.69
C ASP A 54 15.28 0.05 -6.87
N ASP A 55 15.16 0.83 -7.91
CA ASP A 55 14.44 0.53 -9.13
C ASP A 55 15.40 -0.07 -10.15
N SER A 56 16.19 -1.06 -9.74
CA SER A 56 17.11 -1.74 -10.63
C SER A 56 16.37 -2.27 -11.87
N ASP A 57 16.98 -2.13 -13.05
CA ASP A 57 16.36 -2.45 -14.33
C ASP A 57 15.91 -3.90 -14.47
N ASN A 58 16.48 -4.81 -13.70
CA ASN A 58 16.10 -6.22 -13.66
C ASN A 58 14.88 -6.53 -12.76
N GLY A 59 14.31 -5.53 -12.11
CA GLY A 59 13.12 -5.68 -11.29
C GLY A 59 13.33 -6.36 -9.93
N TYR A 60 14.56 -6.68 -9.57
CA TYR A 60 14.90 -7.28 -8.28
C TYR A 60 15.67 -6.28 -7.43
N ALA A 61 15.05 -5.78 -6.38
CA ALA A 61 15.82 -5.24 -5.28
C ALA A 61 16.44 -6.41 -4.52
N ALA A 62 17.76 -6.48 -4.46
CA ALA A 62 18.40 -7.43 -3.57
C ALA A 62 17.97 -7.13 -2.13
N SER A 63 17.82 -8.18 -1.31
CA SER A 63 17.56 -8.04 0.12
C SER A 63 18.56 -7.06 0.73
N GLY A 64 18.08 -6.03 1.42
CA GLY A 64 18.92 -4.97 2.00
C GLY A 64 19.08 -3.70 1.16
N LYS A 65 18.68 -3.68 -0.12
CA LYS A 65 18.65 -2.46 -0.95
C LYS A 65 17.36 -1.66 -0.83
N LEU A 66 16.32 -2.24 -0.21
CA LEU A 66 15.06 -1.56 0.05
C LEU A 66 15.27 -0.53 1.17
N GLN A 67 14.76 0.68 0.96
CA GLN A 67 14.92 1.74 1.95
C GLN A 67 14.07 1.45 3.19
N GLN A 68 14.71 1.48 4.36
CA GLN A 68 14.07 1.21 5.63
C GLN A 68 13.84 2.47 6.45
N GLY A 69 12.91 2.39 7.40
CA GLY A 69 12.75 3.37 8.46
C GLY A 69 12.09 4.67 8.04
N THR A 70 11.54 4.75 6.82
CA THR A 70 10.79 5.94 6.39
C THR A 70 9.34 5.79 6.78
N LEU A 71 8.86 6.67 7.68
CA LEU A 71 7.47 6.73 8.09
C LEU A 71 6.83 8.03 7.63
N GLU A 72 5.66 7.94 7.03
CA GLU A 72 4.80 9.08 6.76
C GLU A 72 3.66 9.09 7.79
N HIS A 73 3.45 10.22 8.45
CA HIS A 73 2.39 10.36 9.44
C HIS A 73 1.37 11.38 9.00
N THR A 74 0.12 10.95 8.94
CA THR A 74 -1.02 11.80 8.59
C THR A 74 -1.95 11.97 9.79
N ARG A 75 -2.34 13.21 10.04
CA ARG A 75 -3.43 13.62 10.92
C ARG A 75 -4.40 14.48 10.15
N PHE A 76 -5.62 14.61 10.65
CA PHE A 76 -6.63 15.46 10.04
C PHE A 76 -6.88 16.69 10.93
N SER A 77 -7.07 17.86 10.29
CA SER A 77 -7.42 19.07 11.03
C SER A 77 -8.80 18.97 11.67
N ASP A 78 -8.94 19.57 12.86
CA ASP A 78 -10.20 19.64 13.60
C ASP A 78 -11.17 20.69 13.00
N ALA A 79 -12.33 20.87 13.65
CA ALA A 79 -13.33 21.86 13.23
C ALA A 79 -12.80 23.33 13.24
N GLN A 80 -11.74 23.60 13.97
CA GLN A 80 -11.07 24.90 14.03
C GLN A 80 -9.85 24.96 13.09
N GLY A 81 -9.68 23.99 12.20
CA GLY A 81 -8.57 23.90 11.26
C GLY A 81 -7.23 23.54 11.93
N ARG A 82 -7.21 23.16 13.20
CA ARG A 82 -5.99 22.85 13.94
C ARG A 82 -5.64 21.37 13.81
N VAL A 83 -4.35 21.09 13.73
CA VAL A 83 -3.82 19.74 13.74
C VAL A 83 -2.49 19.69 14.45
N ARG A 84 -2.26 18.64 15.23
CA ARG A 84 -0.99 18.36 15.88
C ARG A 84 -0.39 17.10 15.31
N LEU A 85 0.78 17.21 14.69
CA LEU A 85 1.55 16.06 14.25
C LEU A 85 2.35 15.48 15.42
N PRO A 86 2.41 14.14 15.55
CA PRO A 86 3.23 13.50 16.57
C PRO A 86 4.72 13.81 16.34
N GLU A 87 5.54 13.67 17.38
CA GLU A 87 6.99 13.72 17.23
C GLU A 87 7.49 12.69 16.23
N ALA A 88 8.56 13.02 15.52
CA ALA A 88 9.22 12.04 14.66
C ALA A 88 9.89 10.97 15.53
N PRO A 89 9.84 9.68 15.14
CA PRO A 89 10.72 8.69 15.74
C PRO A 89 12.17 9.15 15.69
N GLN A 90 12.98 8.82 16.70
CA GLN A 90 14.39 9.23 16.77
C GLN A 90 15.18 8.85 15.51
N THR A 91 14.82 7.75 14.86
CA THR A 91 15.41 7.30 13.59
C THR A 91 15.11 8.23 12.41
N GLN A 92 14.17 9.17 12.57
CA GLN A 92 13.77 10.16 11.56
C GLN A 92 13.93 11.60 12.07
N ALA A 93 14.75 11.80 13.09
CA ALA A 93 15.11 13.13 13.56
C ALA A 93 15.84 13.88 12.43
N GLY A 94 15.31 15.02 12.03
CA GLY A 94 15.86 15.83 10.95
C GLY A 94 14.78 16.69 10.30
N ASP A 95 15.17 17.37 9.25
CA ASP A 95 14.26 18.20 8.47
C ASP A 95 13.16 17.35 7.83
N TYR A 96 11.95 17.85 7.86
CA TYR A 96 10.79 17.21 7.23
C TYR A 96 10.00 18.26 6.42
N ARG A 97 9.12 17.77 5.55
CA ARG A 97 8.15 18.57 4.81
C ARG A 97 6.75 18.21 5.28
N VAL A 98 5.81 19.10 5.08
CA VAL A 98 4.40 18.83 5.36
C VAL A 98 3.60 18.98 4.09
N ARG A 99 2.85 17.93 3.74
CA ARG A 99 1.87 17.96 2.66
C ARG A 99 0.49 18.19 3.24
N LEU A 100 -0.21 19.18 2.67
CA LEU A 100 -1.62 19.42 2.92
C LEU A 100 -2.43 18.89 1.74
N ARG A 101 -3.44 18.07 2.02
CA ARG A 101 -4.34 17.52 1.01
C ARG A 101 -5.78 17.50 1.51
N LYS A 102 -6.70 17.93 0.66
CA LYS A 102 -8.14 17.81 0.90
C LYS A 102 -8.87 17.79 -0.44
N PRO A 103 -9.83 16.86 -0.66
CA PRO A 103 -10.66 16.88 -1.85
C PRO A 103 -11.32 18.24 -2.06
N GLY A 104 -11.26 18.78 -3.29
CA GLY A 104 -11.74 20.11 -3.66
C GLY A 104 -10.70 21.22 -3.52
N PHE A 105 -9.48 20.92 -3.08
CA PHE A 105 -8.38 21.87 -2.91
C PHE A 105 -7.13 21.40 -3.62
N LYS A 106 -6.26 22.33 -4.00
CA LYS A 106 -4.94 22.04 -4.51
C LYS A 106 -4.06 21.51 -3.39
N ASP A 107 -3.27 20.48 -3.66
CA ASP A 107 -2.25 20.01 -2.73
C ASP A 107 -1.22 21.10 -2.47
N ALA A 108 -0.81 21.27 -1.21
CA ALA A 108 0.28 22.17 -0.84
C ALA A 108 1.41 21.40 -0.16
N LEU A 109 2.65 21.77 -0.48
CA LEU A 109 3.86 21.21 0.13
C LEU A 109 4.64 22.31 0.82
N ILE A 110 4.84 22.17 2.11
CA ILE A 110 5.50 23.15 2.96
C ILE A 110 6.88 22.62 3.33
N GLY A 111 7.91 23.39 3.02
CA GLY A 111 9.29 23.05 3.30
C GLY A 111 9.74 23.43 4.72
N PRO A 112 10.93 22.95 5.16
CA PRO A 112 11.44 23.21 6.51
C PRO A 112 11.58 24.69 6.85
N ALA A 113 11.98 25.52 5.91
CA ALA A 113 12.17 26.97 6.11
C ALA A 113 10.86 27.71 6.45
N ASP A 114 9.74 27.23 5.90
CA ASP A 114 8.42 27.80 6.15
C ASP A 114 7.79 27.21 7.42
N LEU A 115 8.11 25.95 7.74
CA LEU A 115 7.68 25.30 8.98
C LEU A 115 8.25 25.98 10.25
N ALA A 116 9.41 26.63 10.13
CA ALA A 116 10.01 27.40 11.23
C ALA A 116 9.26 28.69 11.55
N LYS A 117 8.31 29.11 10.72
CA LYS A 117 7.54 30.35 10.90
C LYS A 117 6.14 29.98 11.42
N PRO A 118 5.70 30.57 12.54
CA PRO A 118 4.32 30.44 13.00
C PRO A 118 3.37 31.00 11.92
N ALA A 119 2.58 30.17 11.29
CA ALA A 119 1.64 30.64 10.27
C ALA A 119 0.40 29.75 10.21
N ALA A 120 -0.74 30.36 9.89
CA ALA A 120 -1.87 29.64 9.35
C ALA A 120 -1.63 29.40 7.86
N TRP A 121 -1.70 28.16 7.43
CA TRP A 121 -1.53 27.83 6.01
C TRP A 121 -2.86 27.86 5.27
N ARG A 122 -2.87 28.62 4.19
CA ARG A 122 -4.05 28.78 3.35
C ARG A 122 -4.00 27.81 2.20
N MET A 123 -5.05 26.99 2.03
CA MET A 123 -5.23 26.15 0.86
C MET A 123 -6.02 26.89 -0.22
N GLU A 124 -5.66 26.66 -1.48
CA GLU A 124 -6.37 27.15 -2.63
C GLU A 124 -7.42 26.13 -3.10
N ALA A 125 -8.58 26.61 -3.53
CA ALA A 125 -9.58 25.73 -4.15
C ALA A 125 -9.03 25.16 -5.48
N GLU A 126 -9.31 23.88 -5.73
CA GLU A 126 -9.11 23.30 -7.07
C GLU A 126 -10.27 23.67 -7.97
N THR A 127 -9.97 24.12 -9.17
CA THR A 127 -10.98 24.55 -10.17
C THR A 127 -10.89 23.79 -11.49
N ASP A 128 -9.80 23.03 -11.69
CA ASP A 128 -9.68 22.19 -12.87
C ASP A 128 -10.56 20.94 -12.72
N PRO A 129 -11.54 20.72 -13.63
CA PRO A 129 -12.44 19.56 -13.54
C PRO A 129 -11.72 18.21 -13.55
N LYS A 130 -10.61 18.10 -14.30
CA LYS A 130 -9.80 16.88 -14.35
C LYS A 130 -9.09 16.63 -13.02
N ALA A 131 -8.47 17.65 -12.45
CA ALA A 131 -7.81 17.56 -11.16
C ALA A 131 -8.82 17.21 -10.04
N LEU A 132 -10.01 17.81 -10.08
CA LEU A 132 -11.11 17.48 -9.17
C LEU A 132 -11.56 16.03 -9.31
N ALA A 133 -11.69 15.53 -10.54
CA ALA A 133 -12.03 14.12 -10.78
C ALA A 133 -10.95 13.16 -10.27
N GLU A 134 -9.67 13.48 -10.46
CA GLU A 134 -8.55 12.67 -9.95
C GLU A 134 -8.51 12.58 -8.41
N GLN A 135 -9.13 13.51 -7.71
CA GLN A 135 -9.28 13.46 -6.25
C GLN A 135 -10.44 12.57 -5.79
N ARG A 136 -11.24 12.04 -6.71
CA ARG A 136 -12.37 11.16 -6.42
C ARG A 136 -11.90 9.72 -6.18
N PRO A 137 -12.60 8.97 -5.32
CA PRO A 137 -12.28 7.55 -5.12
C PRO A 137 -12.55 6.74 -6.39
N SER A 138 -11.85 5.63 -6.56
CA SER A 138 -11.94 4.78 -7.75
C SER A 138 -13.37 4.34 -8.10
N ASN A 139 -14.22 4.08 -7.11
CA ASN A 139 -15.62 3.68 -7.34
C ASN A 139 -16.48 4.82 -7.91
N ALA A 140 -16.11 6.08 -7.72
CA ALA A 140 -16.83 7.21 -8.33
C ALA A 140 -16.71 7.19 -9.85
N TRP A 141 -15.58 6.77 -10.40
CA TRP A 141 -15.34 6.66 -11.83
C TRP A 141 -16.16 5.57 -12.53
N THR A 142 -16.64 4.60 -11.78
CA THR A 142 -17.50 3.52 -12.29
C THR A 142 -18.97 3.67 -11.88
N ALA A 143 -19.31 4.75 -11.20
CA ALA A 143 -20.67 4.95 -10.67
C ALA A 143 -21.74 4.94 -11.77
N THR A 144 -21.44 5.54 -12.92
CA THR A 144 -22.33 5.60 -14.09
C THR A 144 -22.05 4.52 -15.13
N LEU A 145 -21.06 3.65 -14.87
CA LEU A 145 -20.73 2.55 -15.75
C LEU A 145 -21.91 1.60 -15.89
N LEU A 146 -22.25 1.24 -17.13
CA LEU A 146 -23.38 0.36 -17.46
C LEU A 146 -24.72 0.89 -16.93
N ALA A 147 -24.90 2.22 -16.89
CA ALA A 147 -26.17 2.83 -16.55
C ALA A 147 -27.26 2.37 -17.52
N GLY A 148 -28.42 1.96 -17.00
CA GLY A 148 -29.54 1.41 -17.81
C GLY A 148 -29.37 -0.07 -18.20
N ARG A 149 -28.27 -0.73 -17.80
CA ARG A 149 -28.01 -2.17 -18.02
C ARG A 149 -27.67 -2.83 -16.66
N ASP A 150 -28.68 -2.87 -15.79
CA ASP A 150 -28.51 -3.41 -14.42
C ASP A 150 -28.10 -4.89 -14.40
N ASP A 151 -28.51 -5.65 -15.40
CA ASP A 151 -28.10 -7.04 -15.67
C ASP A 151 -26.58 -7.13 -15.83
N LEU A 152 -26.02 -6.39 -16.79
CA LEU A 152 -24.58 -6.36 -17.06
C LEU A 152 -23.77 -5.73 -15.91
N LYS A 153 -24.34 -4.71 -15.24
CA LYS A 153 -23.73 -4.06 -14.09
C LYS A 153 -23.54 -5.04 -12.93
N LYS A 154 -24.53 -5.89 -12.65
CA LYS A 154 -24.42 -6.94 -11.63
C LYS A 154 -23.31 -7.93 -11.95
N GLU A 155 -23.22 -8.40 -13.20
CA GLU A 155 -22.16 -9.29 -13.64
C GLU A 155 -20.77 -8.61 -13.53
N PHE A 156 -20.67 -7.36 -14.00
CA PHE A 156 -19.43 -6.59 -13.91
C PHE A 156 -18.95 -6.45 -12.46
N MET A 157 -19.83 -6.05 -11.55
CA MET A 157 -19.47 -5.90 -10.15
C MET A 157 -19.09 -7.22 -9.49
N ALA A 158 -19.83 -8.29 -9.77
CA ALA A 158 -19.58 -9.60 -9.19
C ALA A 158 -18.33 -10.29 -9.74
N GLN A 159 -18.00 -10.10 -11.03
CA GLN A 159 -16.94 -10.84 -11.70
C GLN A 159 -15.68 -10.00 -11.94
N CYS A 160 -15.84 -8.74 -12.34
CA CYS A 160 -14.69 -7.86 -12.60
C CYS A 160 -14.21 -7.17 -11.32
N GLY A 161 -15.14 -6.74 -10.44
CA GLY A 161 -14.83 -6.11 -9.15
C GLY A 161 -14.28 -7.05 -8.08
N PHE A 162 -14.39 -8.36 -8.29
CA PHE A 162 -13.96 -9.36 -7.32
C PHE A 162 -12.43 -9.40 -7.12
N CYS A 163 -11.65 -9.25 -8.19
CA CYS A 163 -10.21 -9.42 -8.14
C CYS A 163 -9.44 -8.11 -7.97
N HIS A 164 -9.95 -7.01 -8.50
CA HIS A 164 -9.28 -5.70 -8.41
C HIS A 164 -10.25 -4.52 -8.62
N GLN A 165 -9.83 -3.34 -8.16
CA GLN A 165 -10.62 -2.12 -8.35
C GLN A 165 -10.74 -1.75 -9.82
N GLN A 166 -11.96 -1.45 -10.27
CA GLN A 166 -12.25 -1.17 -11.67
C GLN A 166 -12.04 0.31 -12.06
N GLY A 167 -12.16 1.25 -11.15
CA GLY A 167 -11.94 2.68 -11.40
C GLY A 167 -10.52 3.19 -11.16
N SER A 168 -9.53 2.31 -11.03
CA SER A 168 -8.13 2.71 -10.84
C SER A 168 -7.56 3.44 -12.07
N ALA A 169 -6.56 4.29 -11.89
CA ALA A 169 -5.93 5.07 -12.97
C ALA A 169 -5.47 4.20 -14.15
N PHE A 170 -4.97 2.98 -13.88
CA PHE A 170 -4.58 2.03 -14.91
C PHE A 170 -5.76 1.56 -15.78
N LEU A 171 -6.94 1.35 -15.18
CA LEU A 171 -8.12 0.85 -15.88
C LEU A 171 -8.93 1.95 -16.57
N ARG A 172 -8.81 3.19 -16.14
CA ARG A 172 -9.52 4.36 -16.71
C ARG A 172 -9.01 4.83 -18.07
N ARG A 173 -7.86 4.30 -18.54
CA ARG A 173 -7.35 4.65 -19.86
C ARG A 173 -8.33 4.19 -20.96
N GLU A 174 -8.43 4.97 -22.00
CA GLU A 174 -9.25 4.65 -23.17
C GLU A 174 -8.72 3.38 -23.85
N ARG A 175 -9.66 2.52 -24.25
CA ARG A 175 -9.43 1.30 -25.03
C ARG A 175 -10.56 1.17 -26.02
N SER A 176 -10.27 0.64 -27.21
CA SER A 176 -11.30 0.25 -28.17
C SER A 176 -12.13 -0.94 -27.66
N ALA A 177 -13.29 -1.14 -28.26
CA ALA A 177 -14.13 -2.32 -27.96
C ALA A 177 -13.37 -3.63 -28.22
N GLU A 178 -12.48 -3.70 -29.21
CA GLU A 178 -11.65 -4.86 -29.49
C GLU A 178 -10.63 -5.13 -28.36
N GLU A 179 -9.97 -4.07 -27.88
CA GLU A 179 -9.04 -4.17 -26.74
C GLU A 179 -9.77 -4.58 -25.46
N TRP A 180 -11.00 -4.07 -25.23
CA TRP A 180 -11.85 -4.48 -24.12
C TRP A 180 -12.30 -5.95 -24.26
N SER A 181 -12.68 -6.38 -25.47
CA SER A 181 -13.02 -7.78 -25.74
C SER A 181 -11.83 -8.69 -25.40
N THR A 182 -10.63 -8.33 -25.84
CA THR A 182 -9.39 -9.06 -25.52
C THR A 182 -9.15 -9.13 -24.01
N ALA A 183 -9.37 -8.02 -23.30
CA ALA A 183 -9.22 -7.97 -21.84
C ALA A 183 -10.27 -8.87 -21.14
N ILE A 184 -11.54 -8.82 -21.56
CA ILE A 184 -12.63 -9.64 -21.02
C ILE A 184 -12.35 -11.11 -21.24
N GLN A 185 -11.93 -11.51 -22.45
CA GLN A 185 -11.59 -12.91 -22.75
C GLN A 185 -10.41 -13.42 -21.89
N ARG A 186 -9.46 -12.55 -21.60
CA ARG A 186 -8.37 -12.86 -20.66
C ARG A 186 -8.91 -13.07 -19.24
N MET A 187 -9.84 -12.23 -18.76
CA MET A 187 -10.44 -12.39 -17.43
C MET A 187 -11.30 -13.66 -17.35
N VAL A 188 -12.00 -14.02 -18.41
CA VAL A 188 -12.73 -15.31 -18.50
C VAL A 188 -11.76 -16.49 -18.36
N ARG A 189 -10.59 -16.44 -19.02
CA ARG A 189 -9.55 -17.46 -18.83
C ARG A 189 -8.99 -17.51 -17.40
N TYR A 190 -9.05 -16.40 -16.68
CA TYR A 190 -8.65 -16.32 -15.25
C TYR A 190 -9.76 -16.75 -14.29
N GLY A 191 -10.93 -17.14 -14.82
CA GLY A 191 -12.04 -17.69 -14.02
C GLY A 191 -13.24 -16.78 -13.87
N ALA A 192 -13.27 -15.59 -14.50
CA ALA A 192 -14.47 -14.76 -14.51
C ALA A 192 -15.61 -15.48 -15.26
N ARG A 193 -16.77 -15.54 -14.60
CA ARG A 193 -17.96 -16.22 -15.15
C ARG A 193 -18.92 -15.17 -15.69
N LEU A 194 -18.73 -14.76 -16.93
CA LEU A 194 -19.57 -13.81 -17.63
C LEU A 194 -20.50 -14.53 -18.60
N SER A 195 -21.74 -14.09 -18.66
CA SER A 195 -22.70 -14.54 -19.67
C SER A 195 -22.20 -14.25 -21.10
N THR A 196 -22.70 -14.98 -22.08
CA THR A 196 -22.39 -14.73 -23.49
C THR A 196 -22.79 -13.31 -23.91
N GLU A 197 -23.91 -12.81 -23.39
CA GLU A 197 -24.38 -11.46 -23.61
C GLU A 197 -23.41 -10.42 -23.04
N ALA A 198 -22.96 -10.60 -21.79
CA ALA A 198 -21.97 -9.73 -21.17
C ALA A 198 -20.64 -9.68 -21.96
N GLN A 199 -20.14 -10.83 -22.40
CA GLN A 199 -18.92 -10.91 -23.21
C GLN A 199 -19.07 -10.20 -24.57
N LYS A 200 -20.28 -10.18 -25.14
CA LYS A 200 -20.57 -9.56 -26.42
C LYS A 200 -20.77 -8.05 -26.31
N GLU A 201 -21.53 -7.59 -25.32
CA GLU A 201 -22.00 -6.20 -25.26
C GLU A 201 -21.13 -5.29 -24.39
N MET A 202 -20.54 -5.79 -23.30
CA MET A 202 -19.71 -4.95 -22.41
C MET A 202 -18.54 -4.25 -23.13
N PRO A 203 -17.84 -4.84 -24.11
CA PRO A 203 -16.71 -4.16 -24.75
C PRO A 203 -17.05 -2.78 -25.29
N ALA A 204 -18.13 -2.66 -26.07
CA ALA A 204 -18.56 -1.39 -26.66
C ALA A 204 -19.05 -0.40 -25.58
N LEU A 205 -19.77 -0.90 -24.56
CA LEU A 205 -20.26 -0.07 -23.47
C LEU A 205 -19.10 0.46 -22.60
N LEU A 206 -18.05 -0.33 -22.38
CA LEU A 206 -16.86 0.11 -21.66
C LEU A 206 -16.06 1.14 -22.46
N GLU A 207 -15.89 0.95 -23.77
CA GLU A 207 -15.27 1.95 -24.63
C GLU A 207 -16.00 3.28 -24.55
N ALA A 208 -17.32 3.25 -24.77
CA ALA A 208 -18.17 4.45 -24.75
C ALA A 208 -18.10 5.18 -23.40
N HIS A 209 -18.17 4.43 -22.28
CA HIS A 209 -18.08 4.99 -20.94
C HIS A 209 -16.74 5.70 -20.69
N TRP A 210 -15.62 5.01 -20.93
CA TRP A 210 -14.31 5.57 -20.64
C TRP A 210 -13.95 6.75 -21.54
N LYS A 211 -14.38 6.72 -22.79
CA LYS A 211 -14.26 7.85 -23.70
C LYS A 211 -15.07 9.07 -23.23
N ASP A 212 -16.33 8.86 -22.83
CA ASP A 212 -17.19 9.93 -22.34
C ASP A 212 -16.68 10.53 -21.02
N ILE A 213 -16.37 9.70 -20.03
CA ILE A 213 -15.97 10.17 -18.70
C ILE A 213 -14.59 10.86 -18.71
N ASN A 214 -13.67 10.44 -19.59
CA ASN A 214 -12.37 11.09 -19.76
C ASN A 214 -12.49 12.43 -20.50
N ALA A 215 -13.44 12.54 -21.46
CA ALA A 215 -13.74 13.80 -22.14
C ALA A 215 -14.52 14.77 -21.23
N HIS A 216 -15.28 14.24 -20.27
CA HIS A 216 -16.18 14.97 -19.38
C HIS A 216 -15.93 14.60 -17.91
N PRO A 217 -14.74 14.92 -17.35
CA PRO A 217 -14.38 14.53 -15.98
C PRO A 217 -15.31 15.14 -14.91
N GLU A 218 -16.03 16.22 -15.21
CA GLU A 218 -17.06 16.80 -14.35
C GLU A 218 -18.24 15.85 -14.09
N LYS A 219 -18.44 14.83 -14.93
CA LYS A 219 -19.45 13.77 -14.73
C LYS A 219 -19.07 12.77 -13.62
N VAL A 220 -17.81 12.73 -13.22
CA VAL A 220 -17.39 11.87 -12.09
C VAL A 220 -18.07 12.41 -10.83
N PRO A 221 -18.95 11.64 -10.17
CA PRO A 221 -19.69 12.16 -9.03
C PRO A 221 -18.79 12.47 -7.84
N ALA A 222 -19.22 13.40 -7.02
CA ALA A 222 -18.55 13.68 -5.75
C ALA A 222 -18.51 12.42 -4.88
N GLY A 223 -17.39 12.20 -4.23
CA GLY A 223 -17.28 11.13 -3.23
C GLY A 223 -18.17 11.41 -2.00
N THR A 224 -18.39 10.40 -1.19
CA THR A 224 -19.07 10.57 0.10
C THR A 224 -18.32 11.59 0.94
N PRO A 225 -19.02 12.58 1.54
CA PRO A 225 -18.38 13.53 2.45
C PRO A 225 -17.66 12.82 3.60
N TRP A 226 -16.51 13.34 3.97
CA TRP A 226 -15.76 12.82 5.11
C TRP A 226 -16.48 13.17 6.41
N VAL A 227 -16.46 12.23 7.35
CA VAL A 227 -17.10 12.40 8.66
C VAL A 227 -16.19 13.15 9.63
N PRO A 228 -16.73 13.97 10.54
CA PRO A 228 -15.93 14.75 11.49
C PRO A 228 -15.00 13.91 12.38
N GLU A 229 -15.34 12.66 12.63
CA GLU A 229 -14.58 11.70 13.42
C GLU A 229 -13.18 11.44 12.87
N LEU A 230 -12.95 11.64 11.56
CA LEU A 230 -11.62 11.56 10.95
C LEU A 230 -10.61 12.51 11.60
N SER A 231 -11.04 13.62 12.23
CA SER A 231 -10.15 14.50 12.97
C SER A 231 -9.41 13.80 14.12
N LYS A 232 -9.93 12.65 14.57
CA LYS A 232 -9.32 11.82 15.62
C LYS A 232 -8.41 10.71 15.03
N ALA A 233 -8.42 10.49 13.73
CA ALA A 233 -7.66 9.44 13.08
C ALA A 233 -6.18 9.80 12.98
N SER A 234 -5.35 8.76 13.07
CA SER A 234 -3.91 8.81 12.80
C SER A 234 -3.56 7.72 11.83
N ILE A 235 -2.89 8.08 10.74
CA ILE A 235 -2.44 7.12 9.73
C ILE A 235 -0.92 7.15 9.73
N THR A 236 -0.32 5.97 9.81
CA THR A 236 1.12 5.79 9.61
C THR A 236 1.32 4.90 8.41
N GLU A 237 2.06 5.40 7.43
CA GLU A 237 2.38 4.67 6.21
C GLU A 237 3.83 4.26 6.24
N LEU A 238 4.07 2.99 5.96
CA LEU A 238 5.40 2.40 5.90
C LEU A 238 5.67 1.96 4.46
N PRO A 239 6.51 2.69 3.71
CA PRO A 239 6.91 2.26 2.38
C PRO A 239 7.81 1.02 2.50
N ILE A 240 7.34 -0.08 1.91
CA ILE A 240 8.05 -1.36 1.83
C ILE A 240 7.97 -1.89 0.40
N GLY A 241 8.93 -2.73 0.04
CA GLY A 241 8.97 -3.32 -1.29
C GLY A 241 9.57 -2.40 -2.35
N ASP A 242 9.28 -2.70 -3.60
CA ASP A 242 9.71 -1.95 -4.78
C ASP A 242 8.59 -1.89 -5.82
N ARG A 243 8.85 -1.31 -7.02
CA ARG A 243 7.82 -1.14 -8.07
C ARG A 243 7.22 -2.45 -8.62
N PHE A 244 7.86 -3.58 -8.34
CA PHE A 244 7.40 -4.90 -8.77
C PHE A 244 6.75 -5.69 -7.65
N SER A 245 6.79 -5.15 -6.42
CA SER A 245 6.16 -5.77 -5.26
C SER A 245 4.65 -5.75 -5.38
N GLN A 246 4.02 -6.85 -4.99
CA GLN A 246 2.58 -6.95 -4.79
C GLN A 246 2.32 -7.46 -3.37
N MET A 247 2.24 -6.53 -2.42
CA MET A 247 1.85 -6.85 -1.05
C MET A 247 0.42 -7.35 -1.06
N HIS A 248 0.22 -8.60 -0.65
CA HIS A 248 -1.08 -9.24 -0.83
C HIS A 248 -1.85 -9.43 0.47
N ASP A 249 -1.20 -9.96 1.49
CA ASP A 249 -1.82 -10.20 2.79
C ASP A 249 -0.82 -9.94 3.92
N PHE A 250 -1.32 -9.76 5.13
CA PHE A 250 -0.50 -9.53 6.30
C PHE A 250 -1.07 -10.22 7.53
N VAL A 251 -0.22 -10.44 8.53
CA VAL A 251 -0.60 -10.86 9.86
C VAL A 251 0.07 -9.98 10.91
N GLN A 252 -0.72 -9.46 11.84
CA GLN A 252 -0.20 -8.84 13.06
C GLN A 252 0.11 -9.97 14.04
N HIS A 253 1.39 -10.19 14.27
CA HIS A 253 1.88 -11.32 15.03
C HIS A 253 1.94 -11.02 16.54
N SER A 254 1.77 -12.04 17.37
CA SER A 254 1.82 -11.95 18.84
C SER A 254 3.17 -11.46 19.39
N ASN A 255 4.26 -11.54 18.62
CA ASN A 255 5.56 -10.95 18.98
C ASN A 255 5.63 -9.42 18.81
N GLY A 256 4.52 -8.77 18.41
CA GLY A 256 4.44 -7.31 18.21
C GLY A 256 4.90 -6.82 16.84
N LEU A 257 5.34 -7.70 15.94
CA LEU A 257 5.72 -7.37 14.57
C LEU A 257 4.56 -7.64 13.60
N VAL A 258 4.65 -7.06 12.41
CA VAL A 258 3.74 -7.36 11.30
C VAL A 258 4.49 -8.10 10.22
N TYR A 259 3.91 -9.19 9.73
CA TYR A 259 4.46 -9.94 8.61
C TYR A 259 3.60 -9.71 7.38
N VAL A 260 4.24 -9.40 6.25
CA VAL A 260 3.57 -9.09 4.97
C VAL A 260 4.13 -9.98 3.87
N GLY A 261 3.25 -10.59 3.10
CA GLY A 261 3.61 -11.42 1.94
C GLY A 261 3.63 -10.64 0.64
N ASP A 262 4.70 -10.80 -0.14
CA ASP A 262 4.82 -10.26 -1.50
C ASP A 262 4.58 -11.37 -2.53
N ASN A 263 3.45 -11.27 -3.22
CA ASN A 263 2.98 -12.30 -4.15
C ASN A 263 3.87 -12.43 -5.39
N LEU A 264 4.43 -11.33 -5.91
CA LEU A 264 5.19 -11.36 -7.16
C LEU A 264 6.70 -11.57 -6.98
N GLN A 265 7.21 -11.48 -5.76
CA GLN A 265 8.65 -11.56 -5.53
C GLN A 265 9.05 -12.63 -4.50
N ASP A 266 8.11 -13.48 -4.07
CA ASP A 266 8.34 -14.57 -3.11
C ASP A 266 9.07 -14.08 -1.85
N ARG A 267 8.61 -12.96 -1.25
CA ARG A 267 9.22 -12.36 -0.08
C ARG A 267 8.24 -12.32 1.08
N LEU A 268 8.76 -12.54 2.27
CA LEU A 268 8.08 -12.29 3.54
C LEU A 268 8.80 -11.14 4.23
N TYR A 269 8.09 -10.07 4.54
CA TYR A 269 8.59 -8.91 5.28
C TYR A 269 8.22 -9.06 6.74
N GLU A 270 9.19 -8.89 7.63
CA GLU A 270 9.01 -8.78 9.08
C GLU A 270 9.21 -7.32 9.46
N ILE A 271 8.17 -6.66 9.95
CA ILE A 271 8.13 -5.21 10.06
C ILE A 271 7.90 -4.78 11.51
N ASN A 272 8.75 -3.88 12.02
CA ASN A 272 8.50 -3.13 13.23
C ASN A 272 7.74 -1.85 12.88
N THR A 273 6.45 -1.78 13.15
CA THR A 273 5.60 -0.66 12.79
C THR A 273 5.88 0.62 13.58
N ALA A 274 6.52 0.51 14.74
CA ALA A 274 6.89 1.67 15.54
C ALA A 274 8.08 2.44 14.97
N THR A 275 9.01 1.72 14.32
CA THR A 275 10.25 2.30 13.79
C THR A 275 10.28 2.36 12.26
N GLY A 276 9.43 1.59 11.58
CA GLY A 276 9.46 1.38 10.13
C GLY A 276 10.60 0.47 9.66
N ALA A 277 11.41 -0.07 10.57
CA ALA A 277 12.45 -1.02 10.22
C ALA A 277 11.84 -2.37 9.84
N TYR A 278 12.40 -3.02 8.83
CA TYR A 278 11.95 -4.34 8.41
C TYR A 278 13.09 -5.24 7.94
N THR A 279 12.85 -6.54 8.03
CA THR A 279 13.72 -7.59 7.48
C THR A 279 12.97 -8.31 6.37
N VAL A 280 13.69 -8.71 5.33
CA VAL A 280 13.11 -9.42 4.17
C VAL A 280 13.65 -10.85 4.15
N TYR A 281 12.75 -11.81 4.11
CA TYR A 281 13.07 -13.22 3.93
C TYR A 281 12.61 -13.67 2.54
N LYS A 282 13.54 -14.15 1.71
CA LYS A 282 13.19 -14.78 0.45
C LYS A 282 12.61 -16.16 0.75
N VAL A 283 11.40 -16.44 0.29
CA VAL A 283 10.82 -17.78 0.40
C VAL A 283 11.48 -18.69 -0.66
N PRO A 284 12.20 -19.74 -0.25
CA PRO A 284 13.00 -20.50 -1.19
C PRO A 284 12.13 -21.40 -2.09
N PRO A 285 12.49 -21.55 -3.37
CA PRO A 285 11.89 -22.58 -4.21
C PRO A 285 12.34 -23.96 -3.72
N GLN A 286 11.54 -24.99 -3.99
CA GLN A 286 11.90 -26.38 -3.79
C GLN A 286 12.51 -26.96 -5.07
N PRO A 287 13.33 -28.03 -4.95
CA PRO A 287 13.79 -28.76 -6.13
C PRO A 287 12.61 -29.21 -7.00
N GLY A 288 12.62 -28.83 -8.27
CA GLY A 288 11.55 -29.14 -9.21
C GLY A 288 10.47 -28.05 -9.34
N ASP A 289 10.52 -26.97 -8.56
CA ASP A 289 9.64 -25.81 -8.77
C ASP A 289 9.97 -25.12 -10.10
N ASN A 290 8.94 -24.86 -10.89
CA ASN A 290 9.07 -24.12 -12.12
C ASN A 290 8.81 -22.62 -11.89
N LEU A 291 9.48 -21.79 -12.65
CA LEU A 291 9.23 -20.35 -12.69
C LEU A 291 7.75 -20.09 -13.04
N GLY A 292 7.06 -19.29 -12.21
CA GLY A 292 5.63 -19.07 -12.30
C GLY A 292 4.77 -20.24 -11.81
N GLY A 293 5.39 -21.32 -11.35
CA GLY A 293 4.72 -22.47 -10.78
C GLY A 293 3.66 -23.06 -11.71
N LEU A 294 2.54 -23.47 -11.14
CA LEU A 294 1.40 -24.06 -11.87
C LEU A 294 0.64 -23.06 -12.76
N LEU A 295 0.93 -21.77 -12.67
CA LEU A 295 0.37 -20.73 -13.58
C LEU A 295 1.26 -20.46 -14.80
N ALA A 296 2.48 -21.00 -14.83
CA ALA A 296 3.39 -20.85 -15.96
C ALA A 296 2.73 -21.33 -17.25
N GLY A 297 2.82 -20.53 -18.30
CA GLY A 297 2.21 -20.82 -19.61
C GLY A 297 0.68 -20.66 -19.68
N ARG A 298 -0.03 -20.46 -18.55
CA ARG A 298 -1.48 -20.20 -18.56
C ARG A 298 -1.80 -18.73 -18.82
N LEU A 299 -0.89 -17.84 -18.46
CA LEU A 299 -1.01 -16.42 -18.63
C LEU A 299 0.04 -15.95 -19.61
N ARG A 300 -0.36 -15.14 -20.61
CA ARG A 300 0.58 -14.52 -21.53
C ARG A 300 1.56 -13.65 -20.75
N ASP A 301 2.83 -13.76 -21.08
CA ASP A 301 3.91 -12.98 -20.47
C ASP A 301 4.06 -13.17 -18.94
N PHE A 302 3.60 -14.30 -18.40
CA PHE A 302 3.76 -14.65 -16.99
C PHE A 302 4.72 -15.85 -16.83
N PRO A 303 5.63 -15.85 -15.86
CA PRO A 303 5.94 -14.71 -14.97
C PRO A 303 6.86 -13.69 -15.65
N LYS A 304 6.71 -12.41 -15.27
CA LYS A 304 7.63 -11.34 -15.74
C LYS A 304 8.90 -11.25 -14.90
N HIS A 305 8.87 -11.78 -13.69
CA HIS A 305 9.95 -11.76 -12.71
C HIS A 305 10.15 -13.17 -12.16
N GLU A 306 11.29 -13.38 -11.53
CA GLU A 306 11.58 -14.66 -10.87
C GLU A 306 10.68 -14.85 -9.65
N THR A 307 9.57 -15.56 -9.85
CA THR A 307 8.62 -15.94 -8.81
C THR A 307 8.25 -17.40 -8.98
N TYR A 308 8.25 -18.14 -7.88
CA TYR A 308 7.96 -19.57 -7.83
C TYR A 308 6.76 -19.87 -6.94
N GLN A 309 6.55 -19.08 -5.88
CA GLN A 309 5.60 -19.39 -4.82
C GLN A 309 4.28 -18.66 -4.96
N GLY A 310 4.32 -17.33 -5.19
CA GLY A 310 3.13 -16.51 -5.21
C GLY A 310 2.48 -16.42 -3.82
N ILE A 311 3.18 -15.81 -2.86
CA ILE A 311 2.72 -15.64 -1.48
C ILE A 311 1.36 -14.91 -1.46
N HIS A 312 0.32 -15.56 -0.93
CA HIS A 312 -1.04 -15.03 -1.07
C HIS A 312 -1.70 -14.68 0.27
N SER A 313 -1.80 -15.61 1.22
CA SER A 313 -2.44 -15.37 2.52
C SER A 313 -1.58 -15.89 3.66
N LEU A 314 -1.71 -15.22 4.82
CA LEU A 314 -0.94 -15.53 6.02
C LEU A 314 -1.86 -15.69 7.23
N VAL A 315 -1.50 -16.61 8.14
CA VAL A 315 -2.15 -16.74 9.45
C VAL A 315 -1.13 -17.20 10.49
N GLU A 316 -1.19 -16.63 11.69
CA GLU A 316 -0.41 -17.08 12.84
C GLU A 316 -1.08 -18.27 13.52
N ALA A 317 -0.29 -19.27 13.90
CA ALA A 317 -0.69 -20.35 14.77
C ALA A 317 -0.57 -19.90 16.24
N PRO A 318 -1.67 -19.87 17.01
CA PRO A 318 -1.64 -19.30 18.36
C PRO A 318 -0.86 -20.16 19.38
N THR A 319 -0.55 -21.41 19.06
CA THR A 319 0.18 -22.33 19.94
C THR A 319 1.67 -22.09 20.03
N ASP A 320 2.31 -21.74 18.92
CA ASP A 320 3.77 -21.66 18.82
C ASP A 320 4.25 -20.37 18.14
N GLY A 321 3.33 -19.63 17.52
CA GLY A 321 3.60 -18.40 16.78
C GLY A 321 4.15 -18.66 15.37
N HIS A 322 4.04 -19.87 14.83
CA HIS A 322 4.41 -20.10 13.45
C HIS A 322 3.42 -19.44 12.49
N ILE A 323 3.88 -19.06 11.32
CA ILE A 323 3.05 -18.40 10.31
C ILE A 323 2.83 -19.36 9.14
N PHE A 324 1.56 -19.73 8.92
CA PHE A 324 1.19 -20.52 7.75
C PHE A 324 0.88 -19.60 6.56
N ILE A 325 1.40 -19.96 5.40
CA ILE A 325 1.40 -19.18 4.17
C ILE A 325 0.84 -20.02 3.02
N THR A 326 -0.03 -19.46 2.21
CA THR A 326 -0.49 -20.07 0.96
C THR A 326 0.38 -19.61 -0.21
N PRO A 327 1.23 -20.48 -0.79
CA PRO A 327 1.92 -20.21 -2.05
C PRO A 327 1.02 -20.60 -3.23
N SER A 328 0.28 -19.63 -3.78
CA SER A 328 -0.79 -19.88 -4.77
C SER A 328 -0.30 -20.58 -6.06
N TYR A 329 0.99 -20.50 -6.36
CA TYR A 329 1.56 -21.13 -7.55
C TYR A 329 1.99 -22.59 -7.34
N GLN A 330 1.92 -23.07 -6.10
CA GLN A 330 2.38 -24.42 -5.73
C GLN A 330 1.25 -25.26 -5.11
N ARG A 331 1.51 -26.56 -4.94
CA ARG A 331 0.60 -27.51 -4.27
C ARG A 331 1.09 -27.84 -2.87
N ARG A 332 1.26 -26.83 -2.04
CA ARG A 332 1.71 -26.97 -0.65
C ARG A 332 1.22 -25.82 0.19
N LEU A 333 1.36 -25.94 1.50
CA LEU A 333 1.43 -24.82 2.43
C LEU A 333 2.88 -24.60 2.82
N ILE A 334 3.20 -23.38 3.19
CA ILE A 334 4.51 -23.05 3.77
C ILE A 334 4.26 -22.62 5.20
N GLU A 335 5.05 -23.15 6.12
CA GLU A 335 5.12 -22.74 7.51
C GLU A 335 6.44 -22.00 7.73
N PHE A 336 6.37 -20.83 8.35
CA PHE A 336 7.53 -20.02 8.72
C PHE A 336 7.62 -19.94 10.22
N ASP A 337 8.79 -20.30 10.77
CA ASP A 337 9.09 -20.10 12.19
C ASP A 337 9.77 -18.74 12.40
N PRO A 338 9.10 -17.77 13.05
CA PRO A 338 9.66 -16.45 13.32
C PRO A 338 10.87 -16.44 14.25
N LYS A 339 11.15 -17.52 15.01
CA LYS A 339 12.29 -17.62 15.92
C LYS A 339 13.52 -18.11 15.19
N THR A 340 13.40 -19.21 14.46
CA THR A 340 14.52 -19.83 13.73
C THR A 340 14.72 -19.28 12.34
N LYS A 341 13.72 -18.57 11.78
CA LYS A 341 13.68 -18.02 10.43
C LYS A 341 13.70 -19.11 9.34
N GLN A 342 13.21 -20.29 9.68
CA GLN A 342 13.14 -21.45 8.79
C GLN A 342 11.78 -21.54 8.11
N PHE A 343 11.78 -22.04 6.87
CA PHE A 343 10.59 -22.38 6.11
C PHE A 343 10.43 -23.89 6.03
N ILE A 344 9.23 -24.38 6.35
CA ILE A 344 8.84 -25.80 6.29
C ILE A 344 7.73 -25.93 5.24
N ASN A 345 7.82 -26.94 4.38
CA ASN A 345 6.84 -27.19 3.35
C ASN A 345 5.93 -28.36 3.72
N HIS A 346 4.62 -28.18 3.55
CA HIS A 346 3.60 -29.19 3.76
C HIS A 346 2.90 -29.46 2.43
N GLU A 347 3.17 -30.61 1.81
CA GLU A 347 2.57 -30.96 0.53
C GLU A 347 1.08 -31.22 0.64
N ILE A 348 0.30 -30.72 -0.33
CA ILE A 348 -1.13 -30.98 -0.48
C ILE A 348 -1.33 -32.03 -1.56
N GLY A 349 -2.00 -33.14 -1.21
CA GLY A 349 -2.13 -34.30 -2.10
C GLY A 349 -2.99 -34.05 -3.35
N SER A 350 -3.97 -33.15 -3.28
CA SER A 350 -4.85 -32.80 -4.39
C SER A 350 -5.27 -31.33 -4.31
N GLY A 351 -5.83 -30.86 -5.40
CA GLY A 351 -6.30 -29.47 -5.48
C GLY A 351 -5.25 -28.52 -6.02
N PHE A 352 -5.67 -27.27 -6.21
CA PHE A 352 -4.85 -26.30 -6.89
C PHE A 352 -5.16 -24.85 -6.44
N TYR A 353 -4.15 -24.01 -6.41
CA TYR A 353 -4.23 -22.61 -6.07
C TYR A 353 -4.67 -22.39 -4.60
N PRO A 354 -3.81 -22.75 -3.61
CA PRO A 354 -4.08 -22.38 -2.24
C PRO A 354 -4.17 -20.87 -2.12
N HIS A 355 -5.31 -20.38 -1.59
CA HIS A 355 -5.64 -18.95 -1.67
C HIS A 355 -5.72 -18.34 -0.27
N THR A 356 -6.81 -18.54 0.43
CA THR A 356 -7.00 -18.01 1.79
C THR A 356 -6.67 -19.06 2.82
N VAL A 357 -5.92 -18.70 3.85
CA VAL A 357 -5.63 -19.57 5.00
C VAL A 357 -6.24 -19.00 6.28
N ARG A 358 -6.78 -19.87 7.13
CA ARG A 358 -7.33 -19.52 8.46
C ARG A 358 -7.02 -20.61 9.46
N MET A 359 -6.94 -20.24 10.72
CA MET A 359 -6.75 -21.15 11.85
C MET A 359 -8.06 -21.29 12.63
N ASP A 360 -8.43 -22.52 13.03
CA ASP A 360 -9.57 -22.72 13.92
C ASP A 360 -9.15 -22.82 15.40
N ALA A 361 -10.13 -22.87 16.28
CA ALA A 361 -9.90 -22.98 17.72
C ALA A 361 -9.22 -24.28 18.18
N LYS A 362 -9.05 -25.26 17.30
CA LYS A 362 -8.34 -26.52 17.53
C LYS A 362 -6.94 -26.53 16.90
N ASN A 363 -6.44 -25.35 16.48
CA ASN A 363 -5.17 -25.18 15.78
C ASN A 363 -5.04 -25.95 14.46
N ARG A 364 -6.16 -26.21 13.78
CA ARG A 364 -6.13 -26.78 12.44
C ARG A 364 -6.04 -25.66 11.41
N VAL A 365 -5.18 -25.84 10.42
CA VAL A 365 -4.99 -24.88 9.33
C VAL A 365 -5.98 -25.20 8.22
N TRP A 366 -6.94 -24.32 8.00
CA TRP A 366 -7.93 -24.42 6.92
C TRP A 366 -7.51 -23.51 5.76
N PHE A 367 -7.63 -24.01 4.54
CA PHE A 367 -7.29 -23.23 3.35
C PHE A 367 -8.20 -23.54 2.18
N THR A 368 -8.42 -22.55 1.34
CA THR A 368 -9.18 -22.72 0.09
C THR A 368 -8.25 -23.07 -1.04
N LEU A 369 -8.73 -23.93 -1.95
CA LEU A 369 -8.08 -24.31 -3.21
C LEU A 369 -8.93 -23.73 -4.34
N ALA A 370 -8.72 -22.43 -4.61
CA ALA A 370 -9.68 -21.60 -5.35
C ALA A 370 -9.95 -22.06 -6.78
N LEU A 371 -8.92 -22.55 -7.50
CA LEU A 371 -9.08 -22.97 -8.89
C LEU A 371 -9.50 -24.44 -9.04
N SER A 372 -9.60 -25.18 -7.94
CA SER A 372 -10.13 -26.57 -7.94
C SER A 372 -11.43 -26.70 -7.14
N ASN A 373 -11.98 -25.59 -6.63
CA ASN A 373 -13.24 -25.56 -5.88
C ASN A 373 -13.25 -26.54 -4.68
N GLN A 374 -12.16 -26.53 -3.91
CA GLN A 374 -11.96 -27.42 -2.76
C GLN A 374 -11.57 -26.60 -1.51
N ILE A 375 -11.72 -27.23 -0.36
CA ILE A 375 -11.18 -26.77 0.92
C ILE A 375 -10.25 -27.86 1.44
N GLY A 376 -9.07 -27.44 1.91
CA GLY A 376 -8.08 -28.30 2.54
C GLY A 376 -7.97 -28.01 4.04
N MET A 377 -7.44 -28.96 4.75
CA MET A 377 -7.12 -28.88 6.18
C MET A 377 -5.78 -29.56 6.43
N LEU A 378 -4.92 -28.91 7.20
CA LEU A 378 -3.69 -29.47 7.77
C LEU A 378 -3.83 -29.56 9.28
#